data_b6377299ab7940c17f6b7d0dbf3a5474
#
_entry.id   b6377299ab7940c17f6b7d0dbf3a5474
#
_cell.length_a   1.000
_cell.length_b   1.000
_cell.length_c   1.000
_cell.angle_alpha   90.00
_cell.angle_beta   90.00
_cell.angle_gamma   90.00
#
_symmetry.space_group_name_H-M   'P 1'
#
loop_
_entity.id
_entity.type
_entity.pdbx_description
1 polymer ?
#
loop_
_entity_poly.entity_id
_entity_poly.type
_entity_poly.pdbx_seq_one_letter_code
_entity_poly.pdbx_strand_id
1 'polypeptide(L)'
;GSWGPVFDGRDHIWGPYSDGSEGLLTPLSKPFSYVKNNLRDFYETGFETNNNVSIRMGNDKLGFVASYGNVKSDGVLPGDADSYARNTISLRGNMKYKRFSAELNLNYVRKDITQAAAGQGDDGATMFSEILQHAVDVDISSMKDYTNPYFNTDNFYTAYAENPYWVLDHNRNKYQDDRVYGKIELAF
;
A
#
# COMPACT_ATOMS: atom_id res chain seq x y z
N GLY A 1 -17.84 7.29 -18.89
CA GLY A 1 -17.98 8.44 -19.72
C GLY A 1 -18.13 9.74 -18.97
N SER A 2 -17.52 10.81 -19.49
CA SER A 2 -17.51 12.12 -18.82
C SER A 2 -18.79 12.93 -19.03
N TRP A 3 -19.72 12.41 -19.83
CA TRP A 3 -20.96 13.09 -20.20
C TRP A 3 -22.17 12.22 -19.85
N GLY A 4 -23.11 12.79 -19.13
CA GLY A 4 -24.32 12.11 -18.71
C GLY A 4 -25.49 13.12 -18.54
N PRO A 5 -26.69 12.65 -18.18
CA PRO A 5 -27.79 13.51 -17.83
C PRO A 5 -27.49 14.34 -16.59
N VAL A 6 -28.21 15.43 -16.44
CA VAL A 6 -28.13 16.26 -15.22
C VAL A 6 -28.69 15.47 -14.04
N PHE A 7 -28.04 15.55 -12.89
CA PHE A 7 -28.54 14.96 -11.67
C PHE A 7 -29.91 15.55 -11.31
N ASP A 8 -30.91 14.71 -11.21
CA ASP A 8 -32.29 15.11 -10.94
C ASP A 8 -32.74 14.83 -9.49
N GLY A 9 -31.90 14.13 -8.71
CA GLY A 9 -32.17 13.78 -7.33
C GLY A 9 -33.28 12.75 -7.13
N ARG A 10 -33.83 12.20 -8.19
CA ARG A 10 -34.91 11.20 -8.13
C ARG A 10 -34.30 9.80 -7.99
N ASP A 11 -35.09 8.89 -7.48
CA ASP A 11 -34.69 7.48 -7.39
C ASP A 11 -34.67 6.86 -8.78
N HIS A 12 -33.53 6.29 -9.12
CA HIS A 12 -33.31 5.50 -10.32
C HIS A 12 -32.88 4.07 -9.93
N ILE A 13 -33.28 3.13 -10.75
CA ILE A 13 -32.83 1.75 -10.62
C ILE A 13 -31.34 1.68 -10.95
N TRP A 14 -30.60 1.00 -10.11
CA TRP A 14 -29.20 0.70 -10.33
C TRP A 14 -28.84 -0.64 -9.69
N GLY A 15 -27.67 -1.12 -9.92
CA GLY A 15 -27.18 -2.32 -9.25
C GLY A 15 -26.42 -3.22 -10.19
N PRO A 16 -26.42 -4.52 -9.95
CA PRO A 16 -25.57 -5.45 -10.65
C PRO A 16 -25.72 -5.37 -12.16
N TYR A 17 -24.59 -5.36 -12.83
CA TYR A 17 -24.58 -5.60 -14.27
C TYR A 17 -24.99 -7.05 -14.52
N SER A 18 -25.91 -7.26 -15.44
CA SER A 18 -26.33 -8.59 -15.87
C SER A 18 -26.03 -8.77 -17.35
N ASP A 19 -25.29 -9.81 -17.65
CA ASP A 19 -25.08 -10.28 -19.03
C ASP A 19 -26.19 -11.25 -19.51
N GLY A 20 -27.23 -11.44 -18.68
CA GLY A 20 -28.30 -12.39 -18.92
C GLY A 20 -28.04 -13.79 -18.33
N SER A 21 -26.97 -13.97 -17.54
CA SER A 21 -26.73 -15.21 -16.84
C SER A 21 -27.73 -15.44 -15.69
N GLU A 22 -27.86 -16.69 -15.25
CA GLU A 22 -28.79 -17.07 -14.17
C GLU A 22 -28.35 -16.51 -12.81
N GLY A 23 -29.31 -16.21 -11.96
CA GLY A 23 -29.06 -15.80 -10.57
C GLY A 23 -29.03 -14.30 -10.34
N LEU A 24 -29.77 -13.53 -11.12
CA LEU A 24 -29.87 -12.08 -11.02
C LEU A 24 -30.26 -11.61 -9.63
N LEU A 25 -29.47 -10.70 -9.08
CA LEU A 25 -29.85 -9.94 -7.90
C LEU A 25 -30.99 -8.95 -8.26
N THR A 26 -31.87 -8.71 -7.31
CA THR A 26 -32.91 -7.68 -7.48
C THR A 26 -32.25 -6.32 -7.62
N PRO A 27 -32.56 -5.54 -8.67
CA PRO A 27 -32.03 -4.20 -8.83
C PRO A 27 -32.33 -3.33 -7.60
N LEU A 28 -31.39 -2.51 -7.22
CA LEU A 28 -31.54 -1.53 -6.15
C LEU A 28 -32.08 -0.20 -6.71
N SER A 29 -32.54 0.66 -5.82
CA SER A 29 -32.91 2.04 -6.17
C SER A 29 -32.12 3.00 -5.31
N LYS A 30 -31.64 4.08 -5.92
CA LYS A 30 -30.96 5.16 -5.22
C LYS A 30 -31.22 6.52 -5.89
N PRO A 31 -31.11 7.64 -5.16
CA PRO A 31 -31.15 8.96 -5.77
C PRO A 31 -30.05 9.14 -6.81
N PHE A 32 -30.41 9.65 -7.99
CA PHE A 32 -29.43 10.06 -8.99
C PHE A 32 -28.87 11.43 -8.62
N SER A 33 -27.85 11.44 -7.81
CA SER A 33 -27.22 12.64 -7.26
C SER A 33 -25.74 12.45 -7.07
N TYR A 34 -25.00 13.55 -7.15
CA TYR A 34 -23.55 13.56 -6.95
C TYR A 34 -23.16 13.18 -5.51
N VAL A 35 -22.26 12.25 -5.37
CA VAL A 35 -21.65 11.89 -4.08
C VAL A 35 -20.43 12.78 -3.84
N LYS A 36 -20.54 13.65 -2.83
CA LYS A 36 -19.48 14.59 -2.47
C LYS A 36 -18.26 13.84 -1.92
N ASN A 37 -17.07 14.28 -2.34
CA ASN A 37 -15.78 13.74 -1.91
C ASN A 37 -15.54 12.25 -2.24
N ASN A 38 -16.31 11.66 -3.12
CA ASN A 38 -16.32 10.24 -3.42
C ASN A 38 -14.91 9.65 -3.63
N LEU A 39 -14.09 10.27 -4.48
CA LEU A 39 -12.72 9.84 -4.70
C LEU A 39 -11.82 10.03 -3.46
N ARG A 40 -12.04 11.10 -2.70
CA ARG A 40 -11.26 11.38 -1.49
C ARG A 40 -11.54 10.36 -0.39
N ASP A 41 -12.80 9.97 -0.25
CA ASP A 41 -13.26 9.09 0.82
C ASP A 41 -12.81 7.63 0.62
N PHE A 42 -12.27 7.32 -0.56
CA PHE A 42 -11.56 6.06 -0.80
C PHE A 42 -10.21 6.00 -0.07
N TYR A 43 -9.50 7.13 0.00
CA TYR A 43 -8.16 7.19 0.58
C TYR A 43 -8.21 7.36 2.11
N GLU A 44 -7.24 6.76 2.78
CA GLU A 44 -7.05 6.86 4.22
C GLU A 44 -5.91 7.84 4.56
N THR A 45 -5.75 8.15 5.84
CA THR A 45 -4.64 9.00 6.29
C THR A 45 -3.42 8.13 6.52
N GLY A 46 -2.37 8.36 5.74
CA GLY A 46 -1.10 7.67 5.92
C GLY A 46 -0.37 8.10 7.20
N PHE A 47 0.43 7.18 7.74
CA PHE A 47 1.19 7.40 8.95
C PHE A 47 2.61 6.81 8.83
N GLU A 48 3.61 7.57 9.27
CA GLU A 48 4.99 7.10 9.30
C GLU A 48 5.60 7.23 10.71
N THR A 49 6.32 6.20 11.12
CA THR A 49 7.16 6.21 12.31
C THR A 49 8.61 5.96 11.96
N ASN A 50 9.52 6.68 12.60
CA ASN A 50 10.96 6.49 12.47
C ASN A 50 11.60 6.49 13.87
N ASN A 51 12.11 5.34 14.27
CA ASN A 51 12.69 5.12 15.57
C ASN A 51 14.15 4.70 15.42
N ASN A 52 15.05 5.33 16.18
CA ASN A 52 16.47 5.00 16.19
C ASN A 52 16.99 4.92 17.63
N VAL A 53 17.72 3.86 17.92
CA VAL A 53 18.40 3.66 19.19
C VAL A 53 19.86 3.33 18.90
N SER A 54 20.79 3.94 19.66
CA SER A 54 22.20 3.62 19.55
C SER A 54 22.85 3.54 20.92
N ILE A 55 23.81 2.61 21.06
CA ILE A 55 24.64 2.43 22.22
C ILE A 55 26.10 2.63 21.78
N ARG A 56 26.83 3.42 22.55
CA ARG A 56 28.26 3.66 22.33
C ARG A 56 29.02 3.33 23.59
N MET A 57 30.07 2.57 23.41
CA MET A 57 31.00 2.19 24.49
C MET A 57 32.43 2.31 23.96
N GLY A 58 33.37 2.63 24.82
CA GLY A 58 34.75 2.65 24.41
C GLY A 58 35.69 3.30 25.40
N ASN A 59 36.98 3.15 25.12
CA ASN A 59 38.10 3.79 25.77
C ASN A 59 39.16 4.14 24.72
N ASP A 60 40.34 4.60 25.13
CA ASP A 60 41.41 5.01 24.22
C ASP A 60 41.92 3.91 23.26
N LYS A 61 41.60 2.65 23.55
CA LYS A 61 42.09 1.47 22.80
C LYS A 61 41.01 0.72 22.04
N LEU A 62 39.76 0.82 22.51
CA LEU A 62 38.64 0.07 21.97
C LEU A 62 37.41 0.98 21.91
N GLY A 63 36.74 1.05 20.75
CA GLY A 63 35.49 1.71 20.58
C GLY A 63 34.49 0.77 19.94
N PHE A 64 33.24 0.86 20.36
CA PHE A 64 32.12 0.10 19.80
C PHE A 64 30.85 0.95 19.74
N VAL A 65 30.16 0.85 18.64
CA VAL A 65 28.83 1.48 18.43
C VAL A 65 27.91 0.44 17.82
N ALA A 66 26.78 0.22 18.47
CA ALA A 66 25.66 -0.53 17.91
C ALA A 66 24.46 0.37 17.75
N SER A 67 23.79 0.31 16.62
CA SER A 67 22.57 1.06 16.40
C SER A 67 21.51 0.18 15.74
N TYR A 68 20.26 0.45 16.11
CA TYR A 68 19.08 -0.13 15.52
C TYR A 68 18.14 0.99 15.07
N GLY A 69 17.71 0.93 13.81
CA GLY A 69 16.73 1.83 13.24
C GLY A 69 15.53 1.05 12.73
N ASN A 70 14.34 1.55 13.00
CA ASN A 70 13.10 1.02 12.49
C ASN A 70 12.28 2.14 11.84
N VAL A 71 11.90 1.94 10.59
CA VAL A 71 10.94 2.80 9.87
C VAL A 71 9.75 1.94 9.53
N LYS A 72 8.55 2.43 9.85
CA LYS A 72 7.29 1.88 9.36
C LYS A 72 6.48 3.00 8.77
N SER A 73 5.97 2.79 7.58
CA SER A 73 5.07 3.70 6.89
C SER A 73 3.88 2.91 6.39
N ASP A 74 2.71 3.41 6.67
CA ASP A 74 1.46 3.03 6.06
C ASP A 74 1.06 4.20 5.15
N GLY A 75 0.77 3.91 3.90
CA GLY A 75 0.48 4.95 2.91
C GLY A 75 -0.92 5.49 3.00
N VAL A 76 -1.50 5.88 1.87
CA VAL A 76 -2.83 6.49 1.81
C VAL A 76 -3.89 5.55 1.24
N LEU A 77 -3.49 4.36 0.81
CA LEU A 77 -4.41 3.36 0.27
C LEU A 77 -5.08 2.58 1.40
N PRO A 78 -6.34 2.15 1.24
CA PRO A 78 -7.04 1.38 2.25
C PRO A 78 -6.29 0.11 2.68
N GLY A 79 -6.23 -0.12 3.98
CA GLY A 79 -5.53 -1.24 4.57
C GLY A 79 -4.01 -1.15 4.38
N ASP A 80 -3.31 -2.28 4.37
CA ASP A 80 -1.84 -2.34 4.22
C ASP A 80 -1.37 -2.39 2.75
N ALA A 81 -2.12 -1.80 1.82
CA ALA A 81 -1.87 -1.99 0.39
C ALA A 81 -0.66 -1.23 -0.14
N ASP A 82 -0.19 -0.20 0.57
CA ASP A 82 0.98 0.59 0.25
C ASP A 82 1.91 0.77 1.47
N SER A 83 2.17 -0.33 2.16
CA SER A 83 2.97 -0.34 3.38
C SER A 83 4.47 -0.52 3.12
N TYR A 84 5.28 0.07 3.98
CA TYR A 84 6.73 -0.02 3.98
C TYR A 84 7.26 -0.26 5.39
N ALA A 85 8.13 -1.24 5.56
CA ALA A 85 8.88 -1.44 6.79
C ALA A 85 10.36 -1.61 6.48
N ARG A 86 11.22 -0.97 7.28
CA ARG A 86 12.67 -1.12 7.20
C ARG A 86 13.27 -1.26 8.59
N ASN A 87 14.03 -2.32 8.77
CA ASN A 87 14.86 -2.53 9.96
C ASN A 87 16.32 -2.43 9.55
N THR A 88 17.09 -1.65 10.28
CA THR A 88 18.52 -1.46 10.04
C THR A 88 19.29 -1.74 11.32
N ILE A 89 20.27 -2.63 11.26
CA ILE A 89 21.23 -2.87 12.33
C ILE A 89 22.60 -2.43 11.83
N SER A 90 23.29 -1.60 12.61
CA SER A 90 24.65 -1.17 12.30
C SER A 90 25.56 -1.44 13.47
N LEU A 91 26.71 -2.09 13.20
CA LEU A 91 27.76 -2.35 14.16
C LEU A 91 29.03 -1.70 13.65
N ARG A 92 29.67 -0.90 14.49
CA ARG A 92 30.96 -0.30 14.23
C ARG A 92 31.88 -0.59 15.41
N GLY A 93 33.08 -1.02 15.10
CA GLY A 93 34.11 -1.28 16.10
C GLY A 93 35.47 -0.75 15.64
N ASN A 94 36.23 -0.25 16.54
CA ASN A 94 37.65 0.08 16.30
C ASN A 94 38.48 -0.36 17.47
N MET A 95 39.68 -0.85 17.17
CA MET A 95 40.67 -1.30 18.18
C MET A 95 42.07 -0.81 17.79
N LYS A 96 42.81 -0.38 18.80
CA LYS A 96 44.26 -0.07 18.69
C LYS A 96 45.03 -0.80 19.76
N TYR A 97 46.01 -1.58 19.36
CA TYR A 97 46.91 -2.28 20.27
C TYR A 97 48.36 -2.21 19.75
N LYS A 98 49.21 -1.42 20.40
CA LYS A 98 50.58 -1.15 19.98
C LYS A 98 50.61 -0.59 18.54
N ARG A 99 51.17 -1.39 17.61
CA ARG A 99 51.23 -1.03 16.16
C ARG A 99 50.07 -1.58 15.34
N PHE A 100 49.23 -2.39 15.97
CA PHE A 100 48.08 -3.03 15.30
C PHE A 100 46.83 -2.20 15.50
N SER A 101 46.10 -1.99 14.40
CA SER A 101 44.76 -1.41 14.44
C SER A 101 43.78 -2.25 13.63
N ALA A 102 42.55 -2.29 14.10
CA ALA A 102 41.45 -2.96 13.41
C ALA A 102 40.20 -2.06 13.41
N GLU A 103 39.54 -2.02 12.30
CA GLU A 103 38.23 -1.34 12.15
C GLU A 103 37.21 -2.32 11.56
N LEU A 104 36.02 -2.31 12.12
CA LEU A 104 34.86 -3.09 11.67
C LEU A 104 33.71 -2.14 11.41
N ASN A 105 33.06 -2.31 10.27
CA ASN A 105 31.77 -1.71 9.97
C ASN A 105 30.88 -2.79 9.34
N LEU A 106 29.78 -3.15 9.98
CA LEU A 106 28.83 -4.14 9.50
C LEU A 106 27.44 -3.57 9.57
N ASN A 107 26.70 -3.71 8.48
CA ASN A 107 25.31 -3.25 8.38
C ASN A 107 24.44 -4.38 7.85
N TYR A 108 23.28 -4.51 8.46
CA TYR A 108 22.19 -5.35 7.98
C TYR A 108 20.94 -4.50 7.79
N VAL A 109 20.30 -4.63 6.65
CA VAL A 109 19.04 -3.93 6.32
C VAL A 109 18.05 -4.96 5.82
N ARG A 110 16.88 -4.98 6.44
CA ARG A 110 15.73 -5.71 5.97
C ARG A 110 14.64 -4.71 5.58
N LYS A 111 14.07 -4.89 4.39
CA LYS A 111 12.91 -4.13 3.90
C LYS A 111 11.79 -5.08 3.56
N ASP A 112 10.59 -4.72 3.98
CA ASP A 112 9.34 -5.35 3.59
C ASP A 112 8.47 -4.24 2.95
N ILE A 113 8.02 -4.46 1.73
CA ILE A 113 7.29 -3.46 0.93
C ILE A 113 6.06 -4.13 0.35
N THR A 114 4.91 -3.51 0.55
CA THR A 114 3.68 -3.84 -0.17
C THR A 114 3.29 -2.65 -1.04
N GLN A 115 3.00 -2.90 -2.30
CA GLN A 115 2.59 -1.87 -3.26
C GLN A 115 1.38 -2.35 -4.03
N ALA A 116 0.39 -1.47 -4.21
CA ALA A 116 -0.66 -1.71 -5.17
C ALA A 116 -0.06 -1.89 -6.56
N ALA A 117 -0.59 -2.82 -7.35
CA ALA A 117 -0.14 -3.02 -8.71
C ALA A 117 -0.36 -1.75 -9.53
N ALA A 118 0.69 -1.32 -10.22
CA ALA A 118 0.65 -0.24 -11.19
C ALA A 118 0.85 -0.84 -12.57
N GLY A 119 0.01 -0.48 -13.52
CA GLY A 119 0.12 -0.93 -14.90
C GLY A 119 -0.68 -0.01 -15.82
N GLN A 120 -0.34 -0.03 -17.09
CA GLN A 120 -1.11 0.56 -18.17
C GLN A 120 -1.46 -0.55 -19.14
N GLY A 121 -2.72 -0.58 -19.59
CA GLY A 121 -3.18 -1.50 -20.62
C GLY A 121 -4.32 -2.42 -20.16
N ASP A 122 -4.81 -3.19 -21.10
CA ASP A 122 -5.99 -4.05 -20.95
C ASP A 122 -5.74 -5.30 -20.09
N ASP A 123 -4.47 -5.57 -19.75
CA ASP A 123 -4.06 -6.83 -19.11
C ASP A 123 -4.10 -6.79 -17.57
N GLY A 124 -4.54 -5.70 -16.96
CA GLY A 124 -4.58 -5.61 -15.52
C GLY A 124 -5.35 -4.41 -14.99
N ALA A 125 -6.47 -4.67 -14.36
CA ALA A 125 -7.16 -3.68 -13.58
C ALA A 125 -6.22 -3.12 -12.50
N THR A 126 -6.01 -1.81 -12.52
CA THR A 126 -5.31 -1.13 -11.43
C THR A 126 -6.34 -0.40 -10.60
N MET A 127 -6.17 -0.41 -9.30
CA MET A 127 -7.04 0.32 -8.38
C MET A 127 -7.28 1.77 -8.84
N PHE A 128 -6.26 2.42 -9.39
CA PHE A 128 -6.37 3.80 -9.86
C PHE A 128 -7.28 3.93 -11.09
N SER A 129 -7.19 2.99 -12.05
CA SER A 129 -8.09 3.00 -13.21
C SER A 129 -9.53 2.74 -12.80
N GLU A 130 -9.76 1.83 -11.86
CA GLU A 130 -11.10 1.53 -11.37
C GLU A 130 -11.74 2.73 -10.65
N ILE A 131 -10.96 3.45 -9.83
CA ILE A 131 -11.43 4.67 -9.18
C ILE A 131 -11.79 5.76 -10.20
N LEU A 132 -11.00 5.93 -11.25
CA LEU A 132 -11.26 6.93 -12.29
C LEU A 132 -12.47 6.58 -13.16
N GLN A 133 -12.77 5.30 -13.30
CA GLN A 133 -13.94 4.82 -14.04
C GLN A 133 -15.20 4.73 -13.18
N HIS A 134 -15.04 4.89 -11.87
CA HIS A 134 -16.15 4.82 -10.93
C HIS A 134 -17.20 5.92 -11.17
N ALA A 135 -18.48 5.54 -11.11
CA ALA A 135 -19.57 6.47 -11.30
C ALA A 135 -19.67 7.46 -10.13
N VAL A 136 -19.78 8.76 -10.45
CA VAL A 136 -19.75 9.84 -9.47
C VAL A 136 -21.00 9.93 -8.58
N ASP A 137 -22.04 9.18 -8.90
CA ASP A 137 -23.29 9.05 -8.15
C ASP A 137 -23.38 7.78 -7.31
N VAL A 138 -22.35 6.94 -7.33
CA VAL A 138 -22.27 5.72 -6.53
C VAL A 138 -21.20 5.92 -5.44
N ASP A 139 -21.59 5.74 -4.19
CA ASP A 139 -20.68 5.89 -3.06
C ASP A 139 -19.64 4.78 -3.05
N ILE A 140 -18.38 5.14 -3.33
CA ILE A 140 -17.27 4.19 -3.37
C ILE A 140 -17.04 3.51 -2.02
N SER A 141 -17.27 4.21 -0.92
CA SER A 141 -17.04 3.67 0.43
C SER A 141 -18.02 2.54 0.79
N SER A 142 -19.20 2.53 0.17
CA SER A 142 -20.20 1.46 0.34
C SER A 142 -19.74 0.11 -0.23
N MET A 143 -18.71 0.12 -1.11
CA MET A 143 -18.19 -1.08 -1.78
C MET A 143 -17.03 -1.74 -1.04
N LYS A 144 -16.69 -1.24 0.15
CA LYS A 144 -15.57 -1.76 0.95
C LYS A 144 -15.73 -3.25 1.29
N ASP A 145 -16.95 -3.70 1.49
CA ASP A 145 -17.28 -5.14 1.60
C ASP A 145 -17.54 -5.72 0.22
N TYR A 146 -16.47 -6.10 -0.49
CA TYR A 146 -16.56 -6.74 -1.79
C TYR A 146 -16.99 -8.23 -1.73
N THR A 147 -17.26 -8.78 -0.55
CA THR A 147 -17.92 -10.09 -0.42
C THR A 147 -19.43 -9.99 -0.56
N ASN A 148 -19.97 -8.77 -0.42
CA ASN A 148 -21.38 -8.48 -0.66
C ASN A 148 -21.73 -8.81 -2.13
N PRO A 149 -22.80 -9.59 -2.38
CA PRO A 149 -23.21 -9.96 -3.74
C PRO A 149 -23.42 -8.79 -4.70
N TYR A 150 -23.72 -7.60 -4.21
CA TYR A 150 -23.88 -6.40 -5.04
C TYR A 150 -22.58 -5.73 -5.45
N PHE A 151 -21.46 -6.06 -4.80
CA PHE A 151 -20.17 -5.40 -4.99
C PHE A 151 -19.04 -6.36 -5.31
N ASN A 152 -19.36 -7.65 -5.44
CA ASN A 152 -18.39 -8.65 -5.84
C ASN A 152 -18.09 -8.59 -7.35
N THR A 153 -17.08 -9.29 -7.80
CA THR A 153 -16.66 -9.36 -9.20
C THR A 153 -17.72 -9.90 -10.15
N ASP A 154 -18.56 -10.81 -9.66
CA ASP A 154 -19.58 -11.47 -10.51
C ASP A 154 -20.76 -10.56 -10.83
N ASN A 155 -21.08 -9.64 -9.94
CA ASN A 155 -22.28 -8.82 -10.01
C ASN A 155 -22.01 -7.31 -9.94
N PHE A 156 -20.77 -6.88 -10.23
CA PHE A 156 -20.44 -5.46 -10.17
C PHE A 156 -21.35 -4.65 -11.09
N TYR A 157 -21.67 -3.41 -10.72
CA TYR A 157 -22.70 -2.59 -11.40
C TYR A 157 -22.35 -2.21 -12.84
N THR A 158 -21.13 -2.47 -13.29
CA THR A 158 -20.67 -2.22 -14.66
C THR A 158 -19.71 -3.31 -15.11
N ALA A 159 -19.78 -3.65 -16.39
CA ALA A 159 -18.83 -4.58 -17.01
C ALA A 159 -17.48 -3.94 -17.39
N TYR A 160 -17.34 -2.64 -17.21
CA TYR A 160 -16.16 -1.89 -17.65
C TYR A 160 -15.18 -1.56 -16.51
N ALA A 161 -15.54 -1.90 -15.28
CA ALA A 161 -14.73 -1.65 -14.09
C ALA A 161 -14.97 -2.74 -13.05
N GLU A 162 -14.00 -2.88 -12.17
CA GLU A 162 -14.08 -3.78 -11.02
C GLU A 162 -14.18 -2.99 -9.72
N ASN A 163 -14.57 -3.69 -8.65
CA ASN A 163 -14.57 -3.08 -7.33
C ASN A 163 -13.13 -2.69 -6.93
N PRO A 164 -12.82 -1.41 -6.71
CA PRO A 164 -11.45 -0.95 -6.44
C PRO A 164 -10.86 -1.53 -5.16
N TYR A 165 -11.67 -1.87 -4.16
CA TYR A 165 -11.19 -2.55 -2.95
C TYR A 165 -10.79 -4.00 -3.23
N TRP A 166 -11.54 -4.70 -4.07
CA TRP A 166 -11.17 -6.04 -4.50
C TRP A 166 -9.85 -6.04 -5.27
N VAL A 167 -9.74 -5.12 -6.24
CA VAL A 167 -8.51 -4.95 -7.04
C VAL A 167 -7.33 -4.63 -6.14
N LEU A 168 -7.51 -3.74 -5.16
CA LEU A 168 -6.47 -3.36 -4.22
C LEU A 168 -5.98 -4.53 -3.38
N ASP A 169 -6.86 -5.43 -2.99
CA ASP A 169 -6.50 -6.60 -2.18
C ASP A 169 -5.84 -7.73 -3.00
N HIS A 170 -6.25 -7.89 -4.26
CA HIS A 170 -5.82 -9.01 -5.09
C HIS A 170 -4.66 -8.65 -6.03
N ASN A 171 -4.56 -7.38 -6.44
CA ASN A 171 -3.53 -6.90 -7.36
C ASN A 171 -2.48 -6.06 -6.61
N ARG A 172 -1.68 -6.69 -5.75
CA ARG A 172 -0.58 -6.05 -5.04
C ARG A 172 0.69 -6.86 -5.10
N ASN A 173 1.80 -6.14 -5.15
CA ASN A 173 3.13 -6.71 -5.16
C ASN A 173 3.73 -6.63 -3.76
N LYS A 174 4.34 -7.73 -3.32
CA LYS A 174 5.08 -7.80 -2.05
C LYS A 174 6.54 -8.06 -2.35
N TYR A 175 7.41 -7.22 -1.78
CA TYR A 175 8.85 -7.33 -1.90
C TYR A 175 9.48 -7.45 -0.53
N GLN A 176 10.44 -8.36 -0.42
CA GLN A 176 11.31 -8.48 0.75
C GLN A 176 12.75 -8.41 0.27
N ASP A 177 13.55 -7.55 0.88
CA ASP A 177 14.97 -7.37 0.58
C ASP A 177 15.78 -7.48 1.87
N ASP A 178 16.71 -8.41 1.90
CA ASP A 178 17.67 -8.59 2.97
C ASP A 178 19.07 -8.29 2.45
N ARG A 179 19.73 -7.27 3.03
CA ARG A 179 21.05 -6.83 2.60
C ARG A 179 22.03 -6.79 3.75
N VAL A 180 23.17 -7.45 3.55
CA VAL A 180 24.34 -7.36 4.44
C VAL A 180 25.48 -6.69 3.69
N TYR A 181 26.10 -5.69 4.29
CA TYR A 181 27.31 -5.06 3.75
C TYR A 181 28.21 -4.56 4.86
N GLY A 182 29.51 -4.55 4.61
CA GLY A 182 30.44 -4.14 5.61
C GLY A 182 31.88 -4.04 5.12
N LYS A 183 32.75 -3.60 6.03
CA LYS A 183 34.18 -3.46 5.81
C LYS A 183 34.91 -3.93 7.05
N ILE A 184 36.00 -4.65 6.86
CA ILE A 184 37.00 -4.94 7.90
C ILE A 184 38.33 -4.37 7.37
N GLU A 185 38.99 -3.60 8.19
CA GLU A 185 40.30 -3.04 7.91
C GLU A 185 41.26 -3.39 9.01
N LEU A 186 42.42 -3.92 8.63
CA LEU A 186 43.50 -4.29 9.55
C LEU A 186 44.78 -3.55 9.10
N ALA A 187 45.46 -2.92 10.03
CA ALA A 187 46.72 -2.26 9.75
C ALA A 187 47.76 -2.61 10.85
N PHE A 188 49.03 -2.72 10.41
CA PHE A 188 50.16 -3.07 11.24
C PHE A 188 51.33 -2.10 11.05
#